data_cce071d034af8441e1f3fd1640306525
#
_entry.id   cce071d034af8441e1f3fd1640306525
#
_cell.length_a   1.000
_cell.length_b   1.000
_cell.length_c   1.000
_cell.angle_alpha   90.00
_cell.angle_beta   90.00
_cell.angle_gamma   90.00
#
_symmetry.space_group_name_H-M   'P 1'
#
loop_
_entity.id
_entity.type
_entity.pdbx_description
1 polymer ?
#
loop_
_entity_poly.entity_id
_entity_poly.type
_entity_poly.pdbx_seq_one_letter_code
_entity_poly.pdbx_strand_id
1 'polypeptide(L)'
;MGKPTGFLEYERKNNKAVEPLERIKNFNEFHTPMSDKDRKEQASRCMNCGVPFCQSGMMINGMASGCPLNNLVPEWNDLLYHGCMKEAL
;
A
#
# COMPACT_ATOMS: atom_id res chain seq x y z
N MET A 1 -8.02 -8.43 -8.84
CA MET A 1 -6.98 -7.75 -9.62
C MET A 1 -7.51 -6.39 -10.07
N GLY A 2 -6.83 -5.30 -9.72
CA GLY A 2 -7.26 -3.96 -10.09
C GLY A 2 -7.14 -3.73 -11.59
N LYS A 3 -6.03 -3.10 -12.03
CA LYS A 3 -5.77 -2.84 -13.44
C LYS A 3 -4.50 -3.56 -13.85
N PRO A 4 -4.53 -4.46 -14.85
CA PRO A 4 -3.36 -5.25 -15.23
C PRO A 4 -2.13 -4.43 -15.61
N THR A 5 -2.33 -3.24 -16.17
CA THR A 5 -1.25 -2.34 -16.60
C THR A 5 -1.01 -1.16 -15.66
N GLY A 6 -1.63 -1.15 -14.50
CA GLY A 6 -1.55 -0.03 -13.56
C GLY A 6 -0.11 0.31 -13.15
N PHE A 7 0.73 -0.70 -12.96
CA PHE A 7 2.13 -0.50 -12.58
C PHE A 7 2.97 0.15 -13.71
N LEU A 8 2.50 0.10 -14.95
CA LEU A 8 3.13 0.76 -16.08
C LEU A 8 2.62 2.18 -16.29
N GLU A 9 1.38 2.45 -15.91
CA GLU A 9 0.72 3.73 -16.17
C GLU A 9 0.95 4.74 -15.05
N TYR A 10 1.10 4.28 -13.81
CA TYR A 10 1.25 5.14 -12.65
C TYR A 10 2.57 4.90 -11.94
N GLU A 11 3.27 5.97 -11.62
CA GLU A 11 4.49 5.90 -10.83
C GLU A 11 4.16 5.67 -9.34
N ARG A 12 5.11 5.11 -8.62
CA ARG A 12 4.97 4.93 -7.18
C ARG A 12 4.94 6.27 -6.48
N LYS A 13 3.96 6.45 -5.60
CA LYS A 13 3.78 7.66 -4.82
C LYS A 13 3.59 7.28 -3.34
N ASN A 14 4.34 7.92 -2.47
CA ASN A 14 4.24 7.72 -1.03
C ASN A 14 3.50 8.88 -0.38
N ASN A 15 2.96 8.65 0.82
CA ASN A 15 2.41 9.72 1.64
C ASN A 15 3.50 10.72 2.00
N LYS A 16 3.14 12.01 1.99
CA LYS A 16 4.03 13.05 2.47
C LYS A 16 4.02 13.06 4.00
N ALA A 17 5.14 13.45 4.58
CA ALA A 17 5.24 13.63 6.03
C ALA A 17 5.33 15.11 6.35
N VAL A 18 4.83 15.50 7.52
CA VAL A 18 4.98 16.85 8.06
C VAL A 18 6.46 17.14 8.30
N GLU A 19 6.89 18.39 8.08
CA GLU A 19 8.27 18.78 8.31
C GLU A 19 8.76 18.40 9.71
N PRO A 20 10.00 17.87 9.84
CA PRO A 20 10.50 17.38 11.13
C PRO A 20 10.42 18.39 12.27
N LEU A 21 10.70 19.67 12.00
CA LEU A 21 10.66 20.71 13.02
C LEU A 21 9.24 21.04 13.49
N GLU A 22 8.25 20.80 12.65
CA GLU A 22 6.85 20.97 13.02
C GLU A 22 6.31 19.75 13.78
N ARG A 23 6.67 18.53 13.36
CA ARG A 23 6.13 17.31 13.99
C ARG A 23 6.71 17.01 15.37
N ILE A 24 7.87 17.58 15.73
CA ILE A 24 8.44 17.43 17.08
C ILE A 24 7.65 18.17 18.16
N LYS A 25 6.75 19.08 17.76
CA LYS A 25 5.94 19.88 18.70
C LYS A 25 4.82 19.08 19.35
N ASN A 26 4.48 17.92 18.81
CA ASN A 26 3.41 17.06 19.31
C ASN A 26 3.66 15.61 18.94
N PHE A 27 2.80 14.70 19.42
CA PHE A 27 2.85 13.27 19.13
C PHE A 27 1.72 12.83 18.21
N ASN A 28 1.15 13.77 17.43
CA ASN A 28 0.07 13.47 16.49
C ASN A 28 0.61 12.74 15.26
N GLU A 29 -0.30 12.18 14.46
CA GLU A 29 0.06 11.54 13.18
C GLU A 29 0.74 12.56 12.26
N PHE A 30 1.93 12.23 11.79
CA PHE A 30 2.71 13.14 10.95
C PHE A 30 2.68 12.79 9.46
N HIS A 31 2.08 11.69 9.06
CA HIS A 31 1.88 11.36 7.65
C HIS A 31 0.60 12.00 7.13
N THR A 32 0.71 12.69 5.98
CA THR A 32 -0.44 13.29 5.33
C THR A 32 -1.17 12.22 4.51
N PRO A 33 -2.50 12.04 4.69
CA PRO A 33 -3.24 11.05 3.92
C PRO A 33 -3.23 11.37 2.42
N MET A 34 -3.21 10.32 1.59
CA MET A 34 -3.39 10.46 0.15
C MET A 34 -4.84 10.80 -0.18
N SER A 35 -5.03 11.52 -1.32
CA SER A 35 -6.36 11.73 -1.89
C SER A 35 -6.94 10.38 -2.35
N ASP A 36 -8.27 10.32 -2.51
CA ASP A 36 -8.94 9.11 -2.99
C ASP A 36 -8.44 8.71 -4.38
N LYS A 37 -8.20 9.68 -5.24
CA LYS A 37 -7.66 9.44 -6.58
C LYS A 37 -6.28 8.79 -6.51
N ASP A 38 -5.36 9.38 -5.74
CA ASP A 38 -4.00 8.84 -5.58
C ASP A 38 -4.03 7.44 -4.98
N ARG A 39 -4.89 7.21 -4.01
CA ARG A 39 -5.05 5.92 -3.35
C ARG A 39 -5.49 4.84 -4.34
N LYS A 40 -6.46 5.14 -5.18
CA LYS A 40 -6.93 4.22 -6.22
C LYS A 40 -5.85 3.94 -7.26
N GLU A 41 -5.13 4.97 -7.70
CA GLU A 41 -4.03 4.81 -8.64
C GLU A 41 -2.91 3.93 -8.08
N GLN A 42 -2.53 4.14 -6.82
CA GLN A 42 -1.50 3.32 -6.18
C GLN A 42 -1.97 1.88 -5.98
N ALA A 43 -3.22 1.68 -5.60
CA ALA A 43 -3.79 0.34 -5.46
C ALA A 43 -3.83 -0.41 -6.80
N SER A 44 -4.06 0.30 -7.91
CA SER A 44 -4.08 -0.31 -9.25
C SER A 44 -2.72 -0.84 -9.70
N ARG A 45 -1.63 -0.43 -9.05
CA ARG A 45 -0.28 -0.90 -9.39
C ARG A 45 -0.03 -2.35 -8.99
N CYS A 46 -0.90 -2.94 -8.20
CA CYS A 46 -0.78 -4.34 -7.81
C CYS A 46 -0.96 -5.25 -9.02
N MET A 47 0.04 -6.08 -9.31
CA MET A 47 0.03 -7.01 -10.43
C MET A 47 -0.72 -8.30 -10.13
N ASN A 48 -1.17 -8.50 -8.91
CA ASN A 48 -1.81 -9.73 -8.45
C ASN A 48 -0.98 -10.96 -8.81
N CYS A 49 0.27 -10.98 -8.34
CA CYS A 49 1.21 -12.06 -8.62
C CYS A 49 0.69 -13.41 -8.13
N GLY A 50 0.94 -14.47 -8.87
CA GLY A 50 0.54 -15.83 -8.46
C GLY A 50 1.26 -16.30 -7.19
N VAL A 51 2.45 -15.76 -6.91
CA VAL A 51 3.20 -16.01 -5.67
C VAL A 51 3.46 -14.65 -5.02
N PRO A 52 2.52 -14.13 -4.20
CA PRO A 52 2.63 -12.79 -3.66
C PRO A 52 3.57 -12.72 -2.46
N PHE A 53 4.81 -12.34 -2.69
CA PHE A 53 5.79 -12.14 -1.61
C PHE A 53 5.35 -11.10 -0.58
N CYS A 54 4.52 -10.13 -0.99
CA CYS A 54 4.01 -9.09 -0.10
C CYS A 54 3.18 -9.64 1.07
N GLN A 55 2.58 -10.81 0.93
CA GLN A 55 1.78 -11.43 2.00
C GLN A 55 2.38 -12.71 2.56
N SER A 56 3.55 -13.14 2.05
CA SER A 56 4.07 -14.46 2.41
C SER A 56 4.71 -14.53 3.79
N GLY A 57 5.28 -13.42 4.26
CA GLY A 57 6.02 -13.41 5.53
C GLY A 57 7.25 -14.29 5.55
N MET A 58 7.77 -14.70 4.38
CA MET A 58 8.92 -15.59 4.28
C MET A 58 10.19 -14.90 4.76
N MET A 59 11.06 -15.69 5.40
CA MET A 59 12.38 -15.23 5.78
C MET A 59 13.33 -15.37 4.60
N ILE A 60 13.97 -14.26 4.21
CA ILE A 60 15.00 -14.23 3.15
C ILE A 60 16.26 -13.64 3.76
N ASN A 61 17.34 -14.41 3.76
CA ASN A 61 18.62 -14.01 4.35
C ASN A 61 18.48 -13.49 5.80
N GLY A 62 17.63 -14.14 6.60
CA GLY A 62 17.43 -13.78 8.00
C GLY A 62 16.49 -12.59 8.23
N MET A 63 15.90 -12.03 7.16
CA MET A 63 14.97 -10.91 7.26
C MET A 63 13.58 -11.31 6.78
N ALA A 64 12.54 -10.88 7.47
CA ALA A 64 11.17 -11.11 7.02
C ALA A 64 10.88 -10.31 5.76
N SER A 65 10.32 -10.98 4.74
CA SER A 65 9.85 -10.33 3.53
C SER A 65 8.33 -10.20 3.57
N GLY A 66 7.81 -9.07 3.09
CA GLY A 66 6.37 -8.84 3.05
C GLY A 66 5.74 -8.76 4.43
N CYS A 67 4.47 -9.14 4.52
CA CYS A 67 3.69 -9.02 5.75
C CYS A 67 3.86 -10.26 6.64
N PRO A 68 4.40 -10.12 7.88
CA PRO A 68 4.56 -11.27 8.78
C PRO A 68 3.23 -11.83 9.30
N LEU A 69 2.14 -11.07 9.17
CA LEU A 69 0.79 -11.50 9.56
C LEU A 69 0.02 -12.16 8.41
N ASN A 70 0.66 -12.26 7.24
CA ASN A 70 0.05 -12.83 6.02
C ASN A 70 -1.23 -12.11 5.58
N ASN A 71 -1.27 -10.78 5.73
CA ASN A 71 -2.39 -9.99 5.25
C ASN A 71 -2.56 -10.14 3.75
N LEU A 72 -3.81 -10.13 3.29
CA LEU A 72 -4.17 -10.38 1.90
C LEU A 72 -3.95 -9.15 1.03
N VAL A 73 -2.67 -8.76 0.84
CA VAL A 73 -2.29 -7.50 0.20
C VAL A 73 -2.84 -7.33 -1.22
N PRO A 74 -2.76 -8.33 -2.12
CA PRO A 74 -3.34 -8.18 -3.46
C PRO A 74 -4.86 -7.97 -3.43
N GLU A 75 -5.55 -8.63 -2.51
CA GLU A 75 -7.00 -8.54 -2.41
C GLU A 75 -7.44 -7.17 -1.91
N TRP A 76 -6.80 -6.63 -0.88
CA TRP A 76 -7.15 -5.29 -0.42
C TRP A 76 -6.82 -4.22 -1.46
N ASN A 77 -5.75 -4.39 -2.25
CA ASN A 77 -5.44 -3.48 -3.33
C ASN A 77 -6.54 -3.46 -4.40
N ASP A 78 -7.07 -4.63 -4.74
CA ASP A 78 -8.20 -4.75 -5.67
C ASP A 78 -9.44 -4.03 -5.13
N LEU A 79 -9.77 -4.25 -3.87
CA LEU A 79 -10.90 -3.61 -3.21
C LEU A 79 -10.74 -2.09 -3.15
N LEU A 80 -9.54 -1.60 -2.83
CA LEU A 80 -9.26 -0.16 -2.80
C LEU A 80 -9.39 0.46 -4.19
N TYR A 81 -8.93 -0.25 -5.22
CA TYR A 81 -9.06 0.22 -6.60
C TYR A 81 -10.53 0.40 -6.99
N HIS A 82 -11.39 -0.51 -6.56
CA HIS A 82 -12.83 -0.45 -6.84
C HIS A 82 -13.62 0.44 -5.86
N GLY A 83 -12.93 1.09 -4.93
CA GLY A 83 -13.57 1.98 -3.97
C GLY A 83 -14.25 1.29 -2.79
N CYS A 84 -13.99 0.01 -2.58
CA CYS A 84 -14.58 -0.80 -1.51
C CYS A 84 -13.74 -0.73 -0.21
N MET A 85 -13.59 0.47 0.34
CA MET A 85 -12.75 0.70 1.53
C MET A 85 -13.18 -0.13 2.74
N LYS A 86 -14.48 -0.26 2.93
CA LYS A 86 -15.03 -0.96 4.09
C LYS A 86 -14.72 -2.46 4.05
N GLU A 87 -14.81 -3.05 2.87
CA GLU A 87 -14.53 -4.45 2.64
C GLU A 87 -13.02 -4.74 2.69
N ALA A 88 -12.18 -3.75 2.43
CA ALA A 88 -10.73 -3.88 2.49
C ALA A 88 -10.17 -3.93 3.92
N LEU A 89 -10.96 -3.51 4.90
CA LEU A 89 -10.55 -3.53 6.33
C LEU A 89 -10.63 -4.99 6.92
#